data_af7d675eb5ccf031b32efaa531f41339
#
_entry.id   af7d675eb5ccf031b32efaa531f41339
#
_cell.length_a   1.000
_cell.length_b   1.000
_cell.length_c   1.000
_cell.angle_alpha   90.00
_cell.angle_beta   90.00
_cell.angle_gamma   90.00
#
_symmetry.space_group_name_H-M   'P 1'
#
loop_
_entity.id
_entity.type
_entity.pdbx_description
1 polymer ?
#
loop_
_entity_poly.entity_id
_entity_poly.type
_entity_poly.pdbx_seq_one_letter_code
_entity_poly.pdbx_strand_id
1 'polypeptide(L)'
;MKIYELAKEVNPYVVEMRRYFHEHPELSNQEDRTIERIGQELAGMGIEYEVVPHGGIVAILEGKTPGKGKTVLLRADCDALPVQETKENLAGPRVCCSKVDGVMHACGHDGHTAMLLGAAKILKEHLDEVHGRIILFFERAEENGGGIPQMLAYMDEKGLKPDTVWGIHLYAGLESGKMGLLDGGTMASVFGFNVTIHGKGGHGSRPDQANSPIDCFVAIYNALEAARLTKITPFQPLTVSVGLLQAGAVGNVIPNDLTFAGTARFYDRDLVGMPFRNYFFQMVEGIAAAYGCTVSYNSITEPAFAVSNDPECAAFARKVIGEELGNDVIAFPEPWMASESFSQLQKLWPGVFALLGINNPEKGTGAAHHNEYFDLDEDVFKLGVAGAVTYALRFLDGDVDTSSRQWKGSVRDLFTELGVKPEVIDSYYKAIHE
;
A
#
# COMPACT_ATOMS: atom_id res chain seq x y z
N MET A 1 -8.30 30.75 -3.95
CA MET A 1 -8.92 29.77 -4.89
C MET A 1 -9.99 28.97 -4.14
N LYS A 2 -11.12 28.65 -4.77
CA LYS A 2 -12.15 27.77 -4.20
C LYS A 2 -11.93 26.35 -4.69
N ILE A 3 -11.07 25.61 -3.99
CA ILE A 3 -10.55 24.30 -4.46
C ILE A 3 -11.67 23.28 -4.62
N TYR A 4 -12.63 23.25 -3.69
CA TYR A 4 -13.74 22.28 -3.78
C TYR A 4 -14.66 22.53 -4.99
N GLU A 5 -14.89 23.80 -5.38
CA GLU A 5 -15.66 24.11 -6.59
C GLU A 5 -14.92 23.62 -7.85
N LEU A 6 -13.60 23.85 -7.94
CA LEU A 6 -12.78 23.33 -9.04
C LEU A 6 -12.77 21.80 -9.08
N ALA A 7 -12.72 21.15 -7.91
CA ALA A 7 -12.80 19.69 -7.82
C ALA A 7 -14.16 19.13 -8.32
N LYS A 8 -15.26 19.86 -8.07
CA LYS A 8 -16.57 19.52 -8.65
C LYS A 8 -16.60 19.73 -10.18
N GLU A 9 -15.99 20.76 -10.68
CA GLU A 9 -15.92 21.05 -12.12
C GLU A 9 -15.10 19.99 -12.87
N VAL A 10 -14.00 19.51 -12.29
CA VAL A 10 -13.15 18.47 -12.89
C VAL A 10 -13.70 17.04 -12.68
N ASN A 11 -14.64 16.85 -11.77
CA ASN A 11 -15.13 15.50 -11.39
C ASN A 11 -15.66 14.67 -12.58
N PRO A 12 -16.37 15.22 -13.59
CA PRO A 12 -16.77 14.43 -14.76
C PRO A 12 -15.58 13.81 -15.50
N TYR A 13 -14.46 14.53 -15.62
CA TYR A 13 -13.20 14.02 -16.17
C TYR A 13 -12.60 12.91 -15.30
N VAL A 14 -12.60 13.09 -13.97
CA VAL A 14 -12.10 12.07 -13.04
C VAL A 14 -12.90 10.77 -13.13
N VAL A 15 -14.23 10.88 -13.21
CA VAL A 15 -15.12 9.72 -13.40
C VAL A 15 -14.86 9.04 -14.75
N GLU A 16 -14.66 9.81 -15.83
CA GLU A 16 -14.32 9.27 -17.14
C GLU A 16 -13.01 8.49 -17.11
N MET A 17 -11.97 9.05 -16.48
CA MET A 17 -10.65 8.40 -16.35
C MET A 17 -10.74 7.15 -15.49
N ARG A 18 -11.42 7.19 -14.34
CA ARG A 18 -11.66 6.01 -13.51
C ARG A 18 -12.30 4.89 -14.31
N ARG A 19 -13.38 5.20 -15.05
CA ARG A 19 -14.08 4.20 -15.86
C ARG A 19 -13.20 3.65 -16.98
N TYR A 20 -12.39 4.49 -17.61
CA TYR A 20 -11.43 4.03 -18.60
C TYR A 20 -10.44 3.02 -18.02
N PHE A 21 -9.79 3.33 -16.89
CA PHE A 21 -8.86 2.40 -16.24
C PHE A 21 -9.56 1.14 -15.76
N HIS A 22 -10.75 1.27 -15.19
CA HIS A 22 -11.55 0.12 -14.75
C HIS A 22 -11.93 -0.83 -15.88
N GLU A 23 -12.22 -0.29 -17.06
CA GLU A 23 -12.54 -1.08 -18.26
C GLU A 23 -11.31 -1.76 -18.87
N HIS A 24 -10.11 -1.24 -18.62
CA HIS A 24 -8.86 -1.70 -19.22
C HIS A 24 -7.80 -2.01 -18.14
N PRO A 25 -8.12 -2.83 -17.13
CA PRO A 25 -7.20 -3.11 -16.04
C PRO A 25 -6.01 -3.93 -16.52
N GLU A 26 -4.85 -3.67 -15.92
CA GLU A 26 -3.63 -4.41 -16.17
C GLU A 26 -3.03 -4.88 -14.84
N LEU A 27 -2.51 -6.12 -14.81
CA LEU A 27 -1.91 -6.70 -13.62
C LEU A 27 -0.59 -6.01 -13.28
N SER A 28 -0.19 -6.11 -12.00
CA SER A 28 1.11 -5.64 -11.52
C SER A 28 2.26 -6.08 -12.44
N ASN A 29 3.14 -5.15 -12.78
CA ASN A 29 4.25 -5.28 -13.76
C ASN A 29 3.83 -5.44 -15.23
N GLN A 30 2.55 -5.28 -15.56
CA GLN A 30 2.02 -5.38 -16.92
C GLN A 30 1.22 -4.14 -17.34
N GLU A 31 1.37 -3.02 -16.61
CA GLU A 31 0.57 -1.79 -16.72
C GLU A 31 1.02 -0.87 -17.87
N ASP A 32 1.51 -1.43 -18.96
CA ASP A 32 2.13 -0.64 -20.05
C ASP A 32 1.13 0.32 -20.72
N ARG A 33 -0.12 -0.12 -20.98
CA ARG A 33 -1.17 0.73 -21.55
C ARG A 33 -1.69 1.74 -20.53
N THR A 34 -1.73 1.37 -19.26
CA THR A 34 -2.11 2.26 -18.16
C THR A 34 -1.11 3.40 -18.05
N ILE A 35 0.19 3.10 -18.04
CA ILE A 35 1.28 4.09 -18.03
C ILE A 35 1.23 4.98 -19.28
N GLU A 36 1.04 4.38 -20.47
CA GLU A 36 0.90 5.14 -21.71
C GLU A 36 -0.28 6.11 -21.63
N ARG A 37 -1.44 5.66 -21.11
CA ARG A 37 -2.62 6.51 -20.96
C ARG A 37 -2.40 7.64 -19.97
N ILE A 38 -1.80 7.39 -18.80
CA ILE A 38 -1.45 8.44 -17.84
C ILE A 38 -0.55 9.48 -18.52
N GLY A 39 0.47 9.04 -19.25
CA GLY A 39 1.37 9.92 -19.98
C GLY A 39 0.64 10.77 -21.04
N GLN A 40 -0.29 10.19 -21.79
CA GLN A 40 -1.12 10.91 -22.77
C GLN A 40 -1.99 11.99 -22.10
N GLU A 41 -2.60 11.71 -20.93
CA GLU A 41 -3.37 12.69 -20.18
C GLU A 41 -2.49 13.84 -19.67
N LEU A 42 -1.32 13.53 -19.10
CA LEU A 42 -0.37 14.56 -18.65
C LEU A 42 0.12 15.44 -19.82
N ALA A 43 0.49 14.82 -20.95
CA ALA A 43 0.88 15.55 -22.17
C ALA A 43 -0.27 16.41 -22.69
N GLY A 44 -1.51 15.92 -22.68
CA GLY A 44 -2.71 16.66 -23.06
C GLY A 44 -2.95 17.90 -22.19
N MET A 45 -2.55 17.85 -20.92
CA MET A 45 -2.56 19.00 -20.01
C MET A 45 -1.34 19.92 -20.18
N GLY A 46 -0.37 19.56 -21.04
CA GLY A 46 0.90 20.28 -21.17
C GLY A 46 1.83 20.10 -19.97
N ILE A 47 1.75 18.97 -19.28
CA ILE A 47 2.63 18.59 -18.17
C ILE A 47 3.73 17.69 -18.72
N GLU A 48 4.99 18.11 -18.54
CA GLU A 48 6.14 17.26 -18.86
C GLU A 48 6.28 16.16 -17.80
N TYR A 49 6.59 14.94 -18.25
CA TYR A 49 6.74 13.79 -17.37
C TYR A 49 7.89 12.89 -17.83
N GLU A 50 8.42 12.10 -16.91
CA GLU A 50 9.37 11.04 -17.19
C GLU A 50 8.73 9.69 -16.83
N VAL A 51 8.86 8.71 -17.73
CA VAL A 51 8.54 7.31 -17.46
C VAL A 51 9.75 6.68 -16.79
N VAL A 52 9.55 6.18 -15.58
CA VAL A 52 10.55 5.41 -14.85
C VAL A 52 10.37 3.94 -15.21
N PRO A 53 11.31 3.32 -15.93
CA PRO A 53 11.21 1.92 -16.32
C PRO A 53 10.91 1.03 -15.10
N HIS A 54 9.94 0.14 -15.22
CA HIS A 54 9.43 -0.73 -14.16
C HIS A 54 8.86 -0.03 -12.91
N GLY A 55 8.95 1.30 -12.82
CA GLY A 55 8.52 2.09 -11.67
C GLY A 55 7.17 2.79 -11.86
N GLY A 56 7.00 3.51 -12.97
CA GLY A 56 5.79 4.29 -13.23
C GLY A 56 6.07 5.63 -13.91
N ILE A 57 5.42 6.70 -13.43
CA ILE A 57 5.59 8.06 -13.98
C ILE A 57 5.91 9.04 -12.85
N VAL A 58 6.86 9.94 -13.12
CA VAL A 58 7.12 11.14 -12.31
C VAL A 58 6.91 12.37 -13.20
N ALA A 59 6.13 13.32 -12.69
CA ALA A 59 5.98 14.63 -13.30
C ALA A 59 6.19 15.74 -12.27
N ILE A 60 6.73 16.87 -12.69
CA ILE A 60 7.05 17.97 -11.78
C ILE A 60 6.30 19.23 -12.23
N LEU A 61 5.56 19.81 -11.31
CA LEU A 61 4.93 21.10 -11.48
C LEU A 61 5.73 22.14 -10.69
N GLU A 62 6.40 23.04 -11.41
CA GLU A 62 7.07 24.20 -10.83
C GLU A 62 6.09 25.36 -10.76
N GLY A 63 5.86 25.87 -9.56
CA GLY A 63 5.03 27.04 -9.35
C GLY A 63 5.62 28.29 -10.00
N LYS A 64 4.74 29.19 -10.46
CA LYS A 64 5.15 30.45 -11.09
C LYS A 64 5.47 31.56 -10.08
N THR A 65 4.99 31.42 -8.86
CA THR A 65 5.19 32.39 -7.78
C THR A 65 6.27 31.90 -6.82
N PRO A 66 7.27 32.71 -6.48
CA PRO A 66 8.26 32.33 -5.49
C PRO A 66 7.60 31.99 -4.15
N GLY A 67 7.93 30.81 -3.60
CA GLY A 67 7.45 30.32 -2.31
C GLY A 67 8.59 30.15 -1.30
N LYS A 68 8.35 29.31 -0.29
CA LYS A 68 9.32 28.97 0.77
C LYS A 68 10.36 27.91 0.33
N GLY A 69 10.38 27.55 -0.96
CA GLY A 69 11.28 26.52 -1.49
C GLY A 69 10.86 25.10 -1.16
N LYS A 70 9.61 24.89 -0.72
CA LYS A 70 9.08 23.58 -0.35
C LYS A 70 8.67 22.73 -1.54
N THR A 71 8.69 21.42 -1.35
CA THR A 71 8.27 20.42 -2.32
C THR A 71 7.26 19.47 -1.68
N VAL A 72 6.13 19.21 -2.36
CA VAL A 72 5.11 18.24 -1.96
C VAL A 72 5.07 17.13 -2.99
N LEU A 73 5.02 15.86 -2.55
CA LEU A 73 4.78 14.72 -3.43
C LEU A 73 3.34 14.23 -3.25
N LEU A 74 2.63 14.08 -4.37
CA LEU A 74 1.30 13.46 -4.45
C LEU A 74 1.43 12.12 -5.18
N ARG A 75 0.97 11.02 -4.55
CA ARG A 75 1.12 9.66 -5.08
C ARG A 75 -0.23 9.02 -5.39
N ALA A 76 -0.28 8.27 -6.48
CA ALA A 76 -1.29 7.25 -6.77
C ALA A 76 -0.61 5.99 -7.33
N ASP A 77 -1.18 4.85 -7.02
CA ASP A 77 -0.89 3.55 -7.65
C ASP A 77 -1.81 3.31 -8.84
N CYS A 78 -1.50 2.31 -9.70
CA CYS A 78 -2.24 2.15 -10.94
C CYS A 78 -2.45 0.69 -11.41
N ASP A 79 -2.03 -0.32 -10.65
CA ASP A 79 -2.17 -1.72 -11.03
C ASP A 79 -3.51 -2.34 -10.62
N ALA A 80 -3.83 -3.49 -11.23
CA ALA A 80 -5.04 -4.27 -10.98
C ALA A 80 -4.70 -5.69 -10.50
N LEU A 81 -5.72 -6.43 -10.11
CA LEU A 81 -5.64 -7.74 -9.48
C LEU A 81 -6.22 -8.86 -10.37
N PRO A 82 -5.74 -10.12 -10.20
CA PRO A 82 -6.28 -11.29 -10.88
C PRO A 82 -7.60 -11.74 -10.23
N VAL A 83 -8.61 -10.89 -10.30
CA VAL A 83 -9.95 -11.12 -9.75
C VAL A 83 -10.95 -11.12 -10.90
N GLN A 84 -11.80 -12.16 -10.97
CA GLN A 84 -12.90 -12.22 -11.92
C GLN A 84 -14.05 -11.34 -11.44
N GLU A 85 -14.29 -10.23 -12.13
CA GLU A 85 -15.33 -9.29 -11.78
C GLU A 85 -16.73 -9.85 -12.07
N THR A 86 -17.68 -9.61 -11.15
CA THR A 86 -19.11 -9.82 -11.39
C THR A 86 -19.71 -8.63 -12.13
N LYS A 87 -20.78 -8.86 -12.91
CA LYS A 87 -21.53 -7.79 -13.60
C LYS A 87 -22.41 -6.96 -12.66
N GLU A 88 -22.52 -7.39 -11.42
CA GLU A 88 -23.31 -6.75 -10.37
C GLU A 88 -22.42 -6.40 -9.18
N ASN A 89 -22.70 -5.30 -8.50
CA ASN A 89 -22.20 -4.99 -7.19
C ASN A 89 -23.20 -5.42 -6.10
N LEU A 90 -23.08 -4.94 -4.87
CA LEU A 90 -23.98 -5.37 -3.78
C LEU A 90 -25.42 -4.89 -3.92
N ALA A 91 -25.73 -3.95 -4.83
CA ALA A 91 -27.08 -3.40 -5.01
C ALA A 91 -27.69 -3.72 -6.41
N GLY A 92 -26.90 -4.23 -7.34
CA GLY A 92 -27.38 -4.55 -8.71
C GLY A 92 -26.34 -4.27 -9.79
N PRO A 93 -26.76 -4.05 -11.04
CA PRO A 93 -25.86 -3.89 -12.17
C PRO A 93 -24.85 -2.74 -11.97
N ARG A 94 -23.59 -3.01 -12.27
CA ARG A 94 -22.52 -2.00 -12.21
C ARG A 94 -22.68 -0.95 -13.29
N VAL A 95 -22.20 0.25 -12.99
CA VAL A 95 -22.11 1.35 -13.98
C VAL A 95 -20.98 1.10 -14.98
N CYS A 96 -19.90 0.45 -14.51
CA CYS A 96 -18.69 0.16 -15.28
C CYS A 96 -18.16 -1.22 -14.88
N CYS A 97 -17.69 -2.00 -15.85
CA CYS A 97 -17.09 -3.32 -15.63
C CYS A 97 -15.79 -3.45 -16.42
N SER A 98 -14.87 -4.28 -15.90
CA SER A 98 -13.68 -4.71 -16.62
C SER A 98 -14.05 -5.35 -17.97
N LYS A 99 -13.26 -5.03 -19.01
CA LYS A 99 -13.32 -5.67 -20.34
C LYS A 99 -12.24 -6.74 -20.50
N VAL A 100 -11.47 -7.00 -19.43
CA VAL A 100 -10.38 -7.99 -19.39
C VAL A 100 -10.81 -9.13 -18.49
N ASP A 101 -10.99 -10.31 -19.06
CA ASP A 101 -11.43 -11.49 -18.33
C ASP A 101 -10.40 -11.87 -17.24
N GLY A 102 -10.89 -12.14 -16.04
CA GLY A 102 -10.05 -12.52 -14.89
C GLY A 102 -9.23 -11.38 -14.28
N VAL A 103 -9.39 -10.12 -14.72
CA VAL A 103 -8.63 -8.97 -14.18
C VAL A 103 -9.58 -7.84 -13.81
N MET A 104 -9.40 -7.28 -12.61
CA MET A 104 -10.26 -6.23 -12.09
C MET A 104 -9.45 -5.26 -11.19
N HIS A 105 -9.78 -3.97 -11.23
CA HIS A 105 -9.38 -3.03 -10.18
C HIS A 105 -10.20 -3.27 -8.91
N ALA A 106 -9.82 -4.30 -8.13
CA ALA A 106 -10.51 -4.69 -6.90
C ALA A 106 -9.92 -4.02 -5.64
N CYS A 107 -8.97 -3.08 -5.80
CA CYS A 107 -8.40 -2.29 -4.72
C CYS A 107 -8.69 -0.77 -4.86
N GLY A 108 -9.13 -0.30 -6.02
CA GLY A 108 -9.49 1.10 -6.25
C GLY A 108 -8.40 1.96 -6.86
N HIS A 109 -7.31 1.36 -7.37
CA HIS A 109 -6.18 2.08 -7.97
C HIS A 109 -6.57 2.85 -9.24
N ASP A 110 -7.61 2.41 -9.95
CA ASP A 110 -8.25 3.17 -11.03
C ASP A 110 -8.80 4.53 -10.54
N GLY A 111 -9.41 4.56 -9.36
CA GLY A 111 -9.88 5.77 -8.71
C GLY A 111 -8.74 6.64 -8.19
N HIS A 112 -7.68 6.04 -7.61
CA HIS A 112 -6.50 6.77 -7.12
C HIS A 112 -5.81 7.50 -8.26
N THR A 113 -5.50 6.79 -9.36
CA THR A 113 -4.91 7.35 -10.58
C THR A 113 -5.78 8.47 -11.15
N ALA A 114 -7.10 8.24 -11.28
CA ALA A 114 -8.02 9.25 -11.81
C ALA A 114 -8.08 10.51 -10.94
N MET A 115 -8.11 10.37 -9.61
CA MET A 115 -8.08 11.52 -8.68
C MET A 115 -6.79 12.31 -8.79
N LEU A 116 -5.62 11.64 -8.92
CA LEU A 116 -4.34 12.34 -9.09
C LEU A 116 -4.26 13.09 -10.43
N LEU A 117 -4.81 12.51 -11.52
CA LEU A 117 -4.94 13.21 -12.81
C LEU A 117 -5.86 14.44 -12.69
N GLY A 118 -6.97 14.32 -11.95
CA GLY A 118 -7.85 15.46 -11.65
C GLY A 118 -7.15 16.56 -10.85
N ALA A 119 -6.36 16.18 -9.85
CA ALA A 119 -5.54 17.12 -9.09
C ALA A 119 -4.47 17.80 -9.97
N ALA A 120 -3.80 17.01 -10.83
CA ALA A 120 -2.81 17.51 -11.78
C ALA A 120 -3.40 18.57 -12.71
N LYS A 121 -4.62 18.35 -13.21
CA LYS A 121 -5.32 19.28 -14.08
C LYS A 121 -5.57 20.63 -13.38
N ILE A 122 -6.14 20.61 -12.16
CA ILE A 122 -6.39 21.83 -11.38
C ILE A 122 -5.06 22.56 -11.11
N LEU A 123 -4.04 21.86 -10.63
CA LEU A 123 -2.75 22.43 -10.29
C LEU A 123 -2.04 23.05 -11.51
N LYS A 124 -2.14 22.41 -12.68
CA LYS A 124 -1.56 22.91 -13.92
C LYS A 124 -2.25 24.19 -14.41
N GLU A 125 -3.58 24.25 -14.31
CA GLU A 125 -4.36 25.43 -14.70
C GLU A 125 -4.12 26.62 -13.76
N HIS A 126 -3.66 26.35 -12.52
CA HIS A 126 -3.45 27.36 -11.47
C HIS A 126 -2.00 27.38 -10.94
N LEU A 127 -1.00 27.29 -11.83
CA LEU A 127 0.43 27.30 -11.43
C LEU A 127 0.87 28.62 -10.75
N ASP A 128 0.12 29.69 -10.90
CA ASP A 128 0.31 30.97 -10.20
C ASP A 128 -0.04 30.91 -8.71
N GLU A 129 -0.88 29.94 -8.30
CA GLU A 129 -1.22 29.64 -6.90
C GLU A 129 -0.27 28.58 -6.29
N VAL A 130 0.61 27.98 -7.08
CA VAL A 130 1.62 27.03 -6.59
C VAL A 130 2.89 27.78 -6.18
N HIS A 131 3.15 27.85 -4.88
CA HIS A 131 4.28 28.60 -4.31
C HIS A 131 5.43 27.65 -3.93
N GLY A 132 5.90 26.87 -4.88
CA GLY A 132 6.95 25.87 -4.70
C GLY A 132 6.87 24.80 -5.77
N ARG A 133 7.18 23.56 -5.39
CA ARG A 133 7.21 22.41 -6.31
C ARG A 133 6.22 21.34 -5.90
N ILE A 134 5.54 20.72 -6.88
CA ILE A 134 4.70 19.55 -6.67
C ILE A 134 5.22 18.42 -7.56
N ILE A 135 5.48 17.25 -6.97
CA ILE A 135 5.84 16.02 -7.65
C ILE A 135 4.58 15.16 -7.75
N LEU A 136 4.17 14.82 -8.96
CA LEU A 136 3.13 13.84 -9.24
C LEU A 136 3.81 12.49 -9.44
N PHE A 137 3.39 11.47 -8.70
CA PHE A 137 4.05 10.18 -8.60
C PHE A 137 3.01 9.07 -8.83
N PHE A 138 3.03 8.49 -10.04
CA PHE A 138 2.15 7.39 -10.43
C PHE A 138 2.96 6.09 -10.36
N GLU A 139 2.61 5.22 -9.43
CA GLU A 139 3.34 4.00 -9.11
C GLU A 139 2.71 2.78 -9.76
N ARG A 140 3.53 1.93 -10.39
CA ARG A 140 3.15 0.60 -10.89
C ARG A 140 3.29 -0.44 -9.77
N ALA A 141 2.60 -1.56 -9.93
CA ALA A 141 2.85 -2.81 -9.21
C ALA A 141 2.87 -2.66 -7.68
N GLU A 142 1.96 -1.85 -7.13
CA GLU A 142 1.81 -1.69 -5.69
C GLU A 142 1.50 -3.02 -5.00
N GLU A 143 0.57 -3.80 -5.54
CA GLU A 143 0.04 -5.05 -4.97
C GLU A 143 1.11 -6.14 -4.74
N ASN A 144 2.25 -6.01 -5.39
CA ASN A 144 3.39 -6.91 -5.18
C ASN A 144 4.70 -6.18 -4.80
N GLY A 145 4.65 -4.86 -4.61
CA GLY A 145 5.79 -4.01 -4.26
C GLY A 145 6.84 -3.89 -5.36
N GLY A 146 6.47 -4.13 -6.63
CA GLY A 146 7.40 -4.18 -7.75
C GLY A 146 7.85 -2.82 -8.28
N GLY A 147 7.04 -1.76 -8.15
CA GLY A 147 7.31 -0.44 -8.72
C GLY A 147 8.07 0.51 -7.80
N ILE A 148 7.76 0.49 -6.52
CA ILE A 148 8.30 1.46 -5.56
C ILE A 148 9.84 1.49 -5.49
N PRO A 149 10.60 0.36 -5.63
CA PRO A 149 12.05 0.41 -5.56
C PRO A 149 12.67 1.24 -6.69
N GLN A 150 12.19 1.09 -7.94
CA GLN A 150 12.68 1.84 -9.09
C GLN A 150 12.30 3.32 -8.98
N MET A 151 11.08 3.61 -8.52
CA MET A 151 10.64 4.98 -8.30
C MET A 151 11.51 5.69 -7.26
N LEU A 152 11.84 5.03 -6.15
CA LEU A 152 12.72 5.58 -5.13
C LEU A 152 14.17 5.72 -5.62
N ALA A 153 14.69 4.74 -6.37
CA ALA A 153 16.01 4.83 -7.00
C ALA A 153 16.09 6.02 -7.96
N TYR A 154 15.04 6.24 -8.77
CA TYR A 154 14.93 7.38 -9.67
C TYR A 154 14.93 8.71 -8.89
N MET A 155 14.13 8.83 -7.83
CA MET A 155 14.08 10.03 -7.02
C MET A 155 15.42 10.35 -6.35
N ASP A 156 16.13 9.32 -5.86
CA ASP A 156 17.46 9.45 -5.26
C ASP A 156 18.49 9.95 -6.30
N GLU A 157 18.50 9.36 -7.50
CA GLU A 157 19.43 9.73 -8.57
C GLU A 157 19.17 11.16 -9.08
N LYS A 158 17.90 11.56 -9.19
CA LYS A 158 17.51 12.92 -9.60
C LYS A 158 17.62 13.94 -8.44
N GLY A 159 17.95 13.50 -7.22
CA GLY A 159 18.01 14.36 -6.05
C GLY A 159 16.65 14.96 -5.66
N LEU A 160 15.55 14.29 -5.98
CA LEU A 160 14.20 14.73 -5.65
C LEU A 160 13.87 14.37 -4.21
N LYS A 161 13.76 15.37 -3.34
CA LYS A 161 13.49 15.22 -1.91
C LYS A 161 12.29 16.09 -1.52
N PRO A 162 11.09 15.52 -1.44
CA PRO A 162 9.93 16.26 -0.96
C PRO A 162 10.04 16.58 0.53
N ASP A 163 9.45 17.70 0.93
CA ASP A 163 9.30 18.06 2.35
C ASP A 163 8.19 17.25 3.00
N THR A 164 7.16 16.90 2.21
CA THR A 164 6.05 16.04 2.66
C THR A 164 5.53 15.19 1.51
N VAL A 165 4.90 14.06 1.88
CA VAL A 165 4.25 13.14 0.95
C VAL A 165 2.76 13.02 1.28
N TRP A 166 1.93 12.92 0.24
CA TRP A 166 0.50 12.69 0.34
C TRP A 166 0.10 11.51 -0.53
N GLY A 167 -0.63 10.58 0.07
CA GLY A 167 -1.33 9.50 -0.62
C GLY A 167 -2.78 9.44 -0.13
N ILE A 168 -3.62 8.78 -0.93
CA ILE A 168 -5.01 8.54 -0.56
C ILE A 168 -5.41 7.13 -1.01
N HIS A 169 -6.13 6.40 -0.16
CA HIS A 169 -6.71 5.11 -0.51
C HIS A 169 -8.23 5.15 -0.38
N LEU A 170 -8.93 4.68 -1.40
CA LEU A 170 -10.37 4.45 -1.35
C LEU A 170 -10.64 3.27 -0.41
N TYR A 171 -11.47 3.47 0.61
CA TYR A 171 -11.60 2.50 1.70
C TYR A 171 -13.05 2.06 1.93
N ALA A 172 -13.32 0.78 1.67
CA ALA A 172 -14.64 0.17 1.82
C ALA A 172 -15.12 0.06 3.29
N GLY A 173 -14.20 0.14 4.26
CA GLY A 173 -14.54 0.13 5.69
C GLY A 173 -15.03 1.46 6.24
N LEU A 174 -15.08 2.53 5.42
CA LEU A 174 -15.49 3.87 5.83
C LEU A 174 -16.69 4.35 5.00
N GLU A 175 -17.64 5.02 5.67
CA GLU A 175 -18.81 5.63 5.04
C GLU A 175 -18.38 6.58 3.91
N SER A 176 -19.10 6.49 2.78
CA SER A 176 -18.89 7.33 1.61
C SER A 176 -18.98 8.82 1.97
N GLY A 177 -18.01 9.59 1.45
CA GLY A 177 -17.91 11.03 1.73
C GLY A 177 -17.16 11.39 3.02
N LYS A 178 -16.64 10.43 3.76
CA LYS A 178 -15.75 10.65 4.91
C LYS A 178 -14.29 10.45 4.50
N MET A 179 -13.40 11.20 5.12
CA MET A 179 -11.95 11.11 4.93
C MET A 179 -11.27 10.82 6.27
N GLY A 180 -10.72 9.62 6.39
CA GLY A 180 -9.95 9.18 7.55
C GLY A 180 -8.56 9.80 7.54
N LEU A 181 -8.24 10.61 8.55
CA LEU A 181 -6.97 11.31 8.73
C LEU A 181 -6.42 10.99 10.12
N LEU A 182 -5.89 9.79 10.28
CA LEU A 182 -5.35 9.28 11.54
C LEU A 182 -3.98 9.88 11.87
N ASP A 183 -3.63 9.90 13.15
CA ASP A 183 -2.26 10.11 13.62
C ASP A 183 -1.56 8.75 13.74
N GLY A 184 -0.32 8.63 13.31
CA GLY A 184 0.44 7.40 13.42
C GLY A 184 -0.05 6.28 12.49
N GLY A 185 -0.07 5.04 13.00
CA GLY A 185 -0.37 3.85 12.22
C GLY A 185 -1.73 3.89 11.54
N THR A 186 -1.74 3.90 10.22
CA THR A 186 -2.94 3.96 9.37
C THR A 186 -3.17 2.63 8.65
N MET A 187 -2.10 2.02 8.10
CA MET A 187 -2.14 0.66 7.56
C MET A 187 -0.98 -0.16 8.10
N ALA A 188 -1.23 -1.47 8.27
CA ALA A 188 -0.27 -2.37 8.89
C ALA A 188 0.91 -2.72 7.98
N SER A 189 1.98 -3.21 8.59
CA SER A 189 3.04 -3.93 7.92
C SER A 189 2.79 -5.43 7.94
N VAL A 190 3.59 -6.19 7.20
CA VAL A 190 3.50 -7.63 7.06
C VAL A 190 4.84 -8.31 7.33
N PHE A 191 4.78 -9.49 7.98
CA PHE A 191 5.79 -10.51 7.95
C PHE A 191 5.14 -11.78 7.40
N GLY A 192 5.65 -12.29 6.27
CA GLY A 192 5.12 -13.48 5.61
C GLY A 192 6.07 -14.65 5.76
N PHE A 193 5.52 -15.87 5.89
CA PHE A 193 6.32 -17.08 6.00
C PHE A 193 5.69 -18.24 5.24
N ASN A 194 6.55 -19.05 4.59
CA ASN A 194 6.22 -20.34 4.02
C ASN A 194 7.34 -21.31 4.39
N VAL A 195 7.01 -22.33 5.18
CA VAL A 195 7.97 -23.22 5.84
C VAL A 195 7.60 -24.67 5.57
N THR A 196 8.58 -25.49 5.26
CA THR A 196 8.43 -26.95 5.23
C THR A 196 9.17 -27.57 6.42
N ILE A 197 8.46 -28.38 7.19
CA ILE A 197 9.00 -29.21 8.27
C ILE A 197 9.35 -30.57 7.64
N HIS A 198 10.60 -30.99 7.76
CA HIS A 198 11.09 -32.27 7.32
C HIS A 198 11.25 -33.21 8.52
N GLY A 199 10.44 -34.22 8.57
CA GLY A 199 10.46 -35.26 9.60
C GLY A 199 10.98 -36.61 9.07
N LYS A 200 10.53 -37.65 9.71
CA LYS A 200 10.72 -39.05 9.28
C LYS A 200 9.38 -39.76 9.34
N GLY A 201 8.87 -40.10 8.17
CA GLY A 201 7.61 -40.82 8.05
C GLY A 201 7.68 -42.27 8.55
N GLY A 202 6.52 -42.88 8.73
CA GLY A 202 6.45 -44.24 9.22
C GLY A 202 5.04 -44.84 9.22
N HIS A 203 4.93 -46.07 9.67
CA HIS A 203 3.65 -46.73 9.81
C HIS A 203 2.87 -46.17 11.01
N GLY A 204 1.61 -45.77 10.82
CA GLY A 204 0.80 -45.13 11.85
C GLY A 204 0.63 -45.89 13.16
N SER A 205 0.85 -47.25 13.16
CA SER A 205 0.84 -48.05 14.38
C SER A 205 2.17 -48.03 15.17
N ARG A 206 3.23 -47.44 14.60
CA ARG A 206 4.57 -47.38 15.20
C ARG A 206 5.12 -45.93 15.17
N PRO A 207 4.40 -44.97 15.81
CA PRO A 207 4.85 -43.58 15.87
C PRO A 207 6.20 -43.42 16.61
N ASP A 208 6.55 -44.35 17.46
CA ASP A 208 7.84 -44.42 18.15
C ASP A 208 9.06 -44.58 17.22
N GLN A 209 8.84 -44.98 15.95
CA GLN A 209 9.87 -45.16 14.92
C GLN A 209 9.91 -43.99 13.91
N ALA A 210 9.04 -43.02 14.06
CA ALA A 210 8.90 -41.84 13.18
C ALA A 210 9.26 -40.54 13.93
N ASN A 211 9.47 -39.48 13.16
CA ASN A 211 9.51 -38.11 13.65
C ASN A 211 8.41 -37.35 12.91
N SER A 212 7.23 -37.27 13.52
CA SER A 212 6.02 -36.75 12.86
C SER A 212 6.13 -35.22 12.64
N PRO A 213 6.14 -34.72 11.40
CA PRO A 213 6.10 -33.28 11.16
C PRO A 213 4.74 -32.65 11.52
N ILE A 214 3.68 -33.48 11.62
CA ILE A 214 2.36 -33.02 12.08
C ILE A 214 2.40 -32.71 13.58
N ASP A 215 2.97 -33.58 14.42
CA ASP A 215 3.09 -33.33 15.85
C ASP A 215 4.01 -32.10 16.13
N CYS A 216 5.09 -31.99 15.35
CA CYS A 216 5.97 -30.83 15.37
C CYS A 216 5.20 -29.53 15.03
N PHE A 217 4.41 -29.53 13.97
CA PHE A 217 3.60 -28.37 13.58
C PHE A 217 2.59 -27.97 14.66
N VAL A 218 1.92 -28.90 15.30
CA VAL A 218 0.98 -28.59 16.39
C VAL A 218 1.68 -27.85 17.53
N ALA A 219 2.90 -28.24 17.89
CA ALA A 219 3.69 -27.53 18.91
C ALA A 219 4.11 -26.14 18.43
N ILE A 220 4.54 -26.00 17.16
CA ILE A 220 4.85 -24.70 16.54
C ILE A 220 3.63 -23.80 16.54
N TYR A 221 2.46 -24.30 16.11
CA TYR A 221 1.24 -23.50 16.06
C TYR A 221 0.82 -22.97 17.44
N ASN A 222 0.85 -23.83 18.47
CA ASN A 222 0.57 -23.41 19.84
C ASN A 222 1.55 -22.34 20.36
N ALA A 223 2.83 -22.44 19.99
CA ALA A 223 3.83 -21.44 20.35
C ALA A 223 3.63 -20.12 19.60
N LEU A 224 3.20 -20.15 18.33
CA LEU A 224 2.83 -18.95 17.56
C LEU A 224 1.65 -18.22 18.22
N GLU A 225 0.59 -18.92 18.60
CA GLU A 225 -0.56 -18.35 19.30
C GLU A 225 -0.17 -17.72 20.64
N ALA A 226 0.75 -18.34 21.38
CA ALA A 226 1.26 -17.85 22.63
C ALA A 226 2.20 -16.61 22.48
N ALA A 227 2.83 -16.46 21.33
CA ALA A 227 3.85 -15.41 21.10
C ALA A 227 3.30 -14.01 21.34
N ARG A 228 2.08 -13.73 20.87
CA ARG A 228 1.40 -12.45 21.06
C ARG A 228 1.28 -12.05 22.54
N LEU A 229 1.05 -13.03 23.40
CA LEU A 229 0.83 -12.81 24.84
C LEU A 229 2.12 -12.78 25.65
N THR A 230 3.20 -13.41 25.14
CA THR A 230 4.40 -13.70 25.97
C THR A 230 5.68 -13.06 25.43
N LYS A 231 5.70 -12.64 24.15
CA LYS A 231 6.91 -12.14 23.47
C LYS A 231 6.78 -10.72 22.94
N ILE A 232 5.55 -10.26 22.73
CA ILE A 232 5.28 -8.91 22.21
C ILE A 232 4.61 -8.08 23.30
N THR A 233 4.90 -6.79 23.33
CA THR A 233 4.29 -5.86 24.28
C THR A 233 2.77 -5.85 24.11
N PRO A 234 1.98 -5.91 25.19
CA PRO A 234 0.52 -5.93 25.09
C PRO A 234 -0.08 -4.60 24.61
N PHE A 235 0.71 -3.54 24.52
CA PHE A 235 0.28 -2.22 24.05
C PHE A 235 0.37 -2.05 22.54
N GLN A 236 0.89 -3.05 21.81
CA GLN A 236 1.01 -3.02 20.36
C GLN A 236 0.23 -4.18 19.74
N PRO A 237 -0.56 -3.93 18.68
CA PRO A 237 -1.30 -4.99 18.02
C PRO A 237 -0.36 -5.93 17.23
N LEU A 238 -0.64 -7.21 17.32
CA LEU A 238 -0.07 -8.25 16.48
C LEU A 238 -1.18 -9.24 16.13
N THR A 239 -1.40 -9.48 14.84
CA THR A 239 -2.19 -10.62 14.36
C THR A 239 -1.28 -11.63 13.69
N VAL A 240 -1.60 -12.91 13.85
CA VAL A 240 -0.91 -14.02 13.18
C VAL A 240 -1.97 -14.96 12.62
N SER A 241 -1.79 -15.39 11.38
CA SER A 241 -2.66 -16.40 10.77
C SER A 241 -1.86 -17.39 9.94
N VAL A 242 -2.28 -18.66 9.97
CA VAL A 242 -1.80 -19.72 9.08
C VAL A 242 -2.92 -20.02 8.09
N GLY A 243 -2.70 -19.68 6.81
CA GLY A 243 -3.67 -19.85 5.74
C GLY A 243 -3.45 -21.09 4.86
N LEU A 244 -2.25 -21.70 4.94
CA LEU A 244 -1.92 -22.93 4.21
C LEU A 244 -1.40 -23.98 5.17
N LEU A 245 -1.89 -25.23 5.04
CA LEU A 245 -1.37 -26.40 5.73
C LEU A 245 -1.51 -27.62 4.81
N GLN A 246 -0.40 -28.27 4.50
CA GLN A 246 -0.36 -29.43 3.61
C GLN A 246 0.52 -30.52 4.21
N ALA A 247 -0.08 -31.72 4.48
CA ALA A 247 0.63 -32.88 4.99
C ALA A 247 -0.13 -34.18 4.72
N GLY A 248 0.60 -35.25 4.43
CA GLY A 248 0.06 -36.60 4.32
C GLY A 248 -0.93 -36.82 3.17
N ALA A 249 -1.25 -38.09 2.91
CA ALA A 249 -2.23 -38.49 1.92
C ALA A 249 -3.23 -39.54 2.46
N VAL A 250 -2.82 -40.35 3.43
CA VAL A 250 -3.63 -41.43 4.01
C VAL A 250 -3.44 -41.51 5.53
N GLY A 251 -4.49 -41.83 6.27
CA GLY A 251 -4.52 -41.72 7.74
C GLY A 251 -3.66 -42.72 8.52
N ASN A 252 -3.18 -43.80 7.89
CA ASN A 252 -2.34 -44.83 8.54
C ASN A 252 -0.84 -44.72 8.19
N VAL A 253 -0.43 -43.61 7.55
CA VAL A 253 0.96 -43.30 7.19
C VAL A 253 1.34 -41.96 7.76
N ILE A 254 2.38 -41.88 8.59
CA ILE A 254 2.98 -40.66 9.07
C ILE A 254 3.78 -40.05 7.89
N PRO A 255 3.53 -38.79 7.48
CA PRO A 255 4.23 -38.20 6.35
C PRO A 255 5.70 -37.86 6.66
N ASN A 256 6.51 -37.70 5.62
CA ASN A 256 7.88 -37.17 5.78
C ASN A 256 7.90 -35.64 5.95
N ASP A 257 6.98 -34.94 5.27
CA ASP A 257 7.00 -33.50 5.19
C ASP A 257 5.64 -32.89 5.53
N LEU A 258 5.66 -31.66 6.04
CA LEU A 258 4.52 -30.80 6.21
C LEU A 258 4.92 -29.39 5.81
N THR A 259 4.11 -28.76 4.95
CA THR A 259 4.28 -27.34 4.59
C THR A 259 3.17 -26.49 5.21
N PHE A 260 3.54 -25.38 5.81
CA PHE A 260 2.61 -24.38 6.30
C PHE A 260 3.04 -22.97 5.88
N ALA A 261 2.05 -22.10 5.61
CA ALA A 261 2.32 -20.70 5.29
C ALA A 261 1.32 -19.78 5.96
N GLY A 262 1.77 -18.58 6.27
CA GLY A 262 0.95 -17.61 6.96
C GLY A 262 1.54 -16.19 6.95
N THR A 263 0.86 -15.30 7.66
CA THR A 263 1.27 -13.91 7.80
C THR A 263 1.10 -13.42 9.23
N ALA A 264 1.95 -12.45 9.61
CA ALA A 264 1.75 -11.63 10.79
C ALA A 264 1.57 -10.17 10.35
N ARG A 265 0.72 -9.42 11.05
CA ARG A 265 0.45 -8.00 10.78
C ARG A 265 0.67 -7.19 12.05
N PHE A 266 1.26 -6.00 11.90
CA PHE A 266 1.64 -5.11 13.01
C PHE A 266 1.80 -3.67 12.48
N TYR A 267 1.86 -2.69 13.38
CA TYR A 267 2.07 -1.28 13.02
C TYR A 267 3.47 -0.77 13.36
N ASP A 268 4.18 -1.44 14.26
CA ASP A 268 5.53 -1.04 14.66
C ASP A 268 6.53 -2.15 14.30
N ARG A 269 7.39 -1.85 13.34
CA ARG A 269 8.41 -2.78 12.86
C ARG A 269 9.43 -3.13 13.95
N ASP A 270 9.89 -2.13 14.69
CA ASP A 270 11.00 -2.30 15.61
C ASP A 270 10.55 -2.86 16.98
N LEU A 271 9.36 -2.46 17.46
CA LEU A 271 8.81 -2.97 18.73
C LEU A 271 8.07 -4.31 18.55
N VAL A 272 7.56 -4.63 17.36
CA VAL A 272 6.72 -5.81 17.12
C VAL A 272 7.29 -6.69 16.01
N GLY A 273 7.46 -6.15 14.80
CA GLY A 273 7.82 -6.91 13.60
C GLY A 273 9.13 -7.66 13.73
N MET A 274 10.23 -6.95 14.04
CA MET A 274 11.55 -7.55 14.16
C MET A 274 11.67 -8.47 15.38
N PRO A 275 11.16 -8.13 16.59
CA PRO A 275 11.12 -9.06 17.70
C PRO A 275 10.31 -10.33 17.40
N PHE A 276 9.14 -10.20 16.75
CA PHE A 276 8.33 -11.37 16.37
C PHE A 276 9.04 -12.24 15.33
N ARG A 277 9.62 -11.65 14.28
CA ARG A 277 10.42 -12.36 13.27
C ARG A 277 11.55 -13.16 13.90
N ASN A 278 12.34 -12.54 14.78
CA ASN A 278 13.47 -13.21 15.43
C ASN A 278 12.98 -14.36 16.33
N TYR A 279 11.91 -14.14 17.08
CA TYR A 279 11.28 -15.19 17.87
C TYR A 279 10.73 -16.32 16.99
N PHE A 280 10.12 -16.01 15.84
CA PHE A 280 9.60 -16.99 14.91
C PHE A 280 10.66 -18.00 14.47
N PHE A 281 11.83 -17.53 14.01
CA PHE A 281 12.90 -18.43 13.57
C PHE A 281 13.41 -19.28 14.74
N GLN A 282 13.72 -18.67 15.87
CA GLN A 282 14.21 -19.40 17.06
C GLN A 282 13.22 -20.46 17.53
N MET A 283 11.95 -20.13 17.55
CA MET A 283 10.87 -21.03 17.98
C MET A 283 10.68 -22.16 17.00
N VAL A 284 10.58 -21.91 15.71
CA VAL A 284 10.37 -22.92 14.67
C VAL A 284 11.53 -23.91 14.63
N GLU A 285 12.76 -23.43 14.61
CA GLU A 285 13.98 -24.27 14.61
C GLU A 285 14.14 -25.06 15.92
N GLY A 286 13.91 -24.39 17.07
CA GLY A 286 14.04 -25.04 18.38
C GLY A 286 13.00 -26.15 18.59
N ILE A 287 11.75 -25.92 18.19
CA ILE A 287 10.70 -26.97 18.30
C ILE A 287 10.97 -28.11 17.29
N ALA A 288 11.34 -27.79 16.04
CA ALA A 288 11.66 -28.79 15.05
C ALA A 288 12.79 -29.74 15.55
N ALA A 289 13.85 -29.17 16.08
CA ALA A 289 14.94 -29.93 16.66
C ALA A 289 14.47 -30.85 17.83
N ALA A 290 13.60 -30.34 18.71
CA ALA A 290 13.06 -31.13 19.83
C ALA A 290 12.19 -32.31 19.36
N TYR A 291 11.55 -32.22 18.20
CA TYR A 291 10.77 -33.28 17.57
C TYR A 291 11.60 -34.16 16.62
N GLY A 292 12.92 -33.98 16.54
CA GLY A 292 13.80 -34.70 15.62
C GLY A 292 13.52 -34.38 14.15
N CYS A 293 12.97 -33.20 13.88
CA CYS A 293 12.69 -32.64 12.56
C CYS A 293 13.71 -31.56 12.19
N THR A 294 13.74 -31.20 10.91
CA THR A 294 14.43 -30.00 10.39
C THR A 294 13.45 -29.15 9.64
N VAL A 295 13.83 -27.90 9.29
CA VAL A 295 12.98 -26.99 8.55
C VAL A 295 13.72 -26.38 7.37
N SER A 296 12.94 -26.06 6.30
CA SER A 296 13.38 -25.19 5.22
C SER A 296 12.37 -24.05 5.03
N TYR A 297 12.89 -22.88 4.71
CA TYR A 297 12.08 -21.68 4.43
C TYR A 297 11.92 -21.53 2.92
N ASN A 298 10.70 -21.78 2.42
CA ASN A 298 10.39 -21.70 0.98
C ASN A 298 10.32 -20.23 0.55
N SER A 299 9.70 -19.37 1.38
CA SER A 299 9.72 -17.91 1.23
C SER A 299 9.54 -17.21 2.57
N ILE A 300 10.19 -16.06 2.70
CA ILE A 300 10.03 -15.14 3.82
C ILE A 300 9.82 -13.74 3.24
N THR A 301 8.76 -13.07 3.69
CA THR A 301 8.59 -11.63 3.48
C THR A 301 9.07 -10.94 4.76
N GLU A 302 10.18 -10.24 4.68
CA GLU A 302 10.76 -9.55 5.84
C GLU A 302 9.84 -8.43 6.34
N PRO A 303 9.85 -8.11 7.64
CA PRO A 303 9.06 -7.00 8.19
C PRO A 303 9.36 -5.69 7.47
N ALA A 304 8.37 -5.15 6.77
CA ALA A 304 8.41 -3.85 6.13
C ALA A 304 8.03 -2.72 7.13
N PHE A 305 7.86 -1.50 6.64
CA PHE A 305 7.30 -0.41 7.43
C PHE A 305 5.78 -0.42 7.33
N ALA A 306 5.11 0.06 8.38
CA ALA A 306 3.69 0.37 8.33
C ALA A 306 3.47 1.74 7.69
N VAL A 307 2.29 1.95 7.08
CA VAL A 307 1.84 3.30 6.75
C VAL A 307 1.55 4.03 8.07
N SER A 308 2.34 5.04 8.35
CA SER A 308 2.25 5.77 9.61
C SER A 308 2.31 7.28 9.36
N ASN A 309 1.17 7.94 9.55
CA ASN A 309 1.08 9.37 9.32
C ASN A 309 1.89 10.14 10.36
N ASP A 310 2.66 11.13 9.88
CA ASP A 310 3.30 12.09 10.76
C ASP A 310 2.23 12.91 11.50
N PRO A 311 2.24 12.95 12.85
CA PRO A 311 1.16 13.57 13.61
C PRO A 311 0.96 15.07 13.31
N GLU A 312 2.04 15.81 13.05
CA GLU A 312 1.92 17.24 12.72
C GLU A 312 1.38 17.43 11.30
N CYS A 313 1.81 16.62 10.32
CA CYS A 313 1.25 16.61 8.98
C CYS A 313 -0.22 16.20 8.99
N ALA A 314 -0.61 15.21 9.78
CA ALA A 314 -2.00 14.76 9.92
C ALA A 314 -2.88 15.84 10.58
N ALA A 315 -2.40 16.47 11.65
CA ALA A 315 -3.10 17.59 12.28
C ALA A 315 -3.26 18.78 11.33
N PHE A 316 -2.21 19.09 10.56
CA PHE A 316 -2.27 20.10 9.51
C PHE A 316 -3.30 19.74 8.43
N ALA A 317 -3.28 18.50 7.93
CA ALA A 317 -4.24 18.01 6.93
C ALA A 317 -5.69 18.14 7.43
N ARG A 318 -5.98 17.68 8.64
CA ARG A 318 -7.32 17.82 9.25
C ARG A 318 -7.78 19.27 9.31
N LYS A 319 -6.88 20.18 9.70
CA LYS A 319 -7.19 21.61 9.75
C LYS A 319 -7.56 22.15 8.39
N VAL A 320 -6.66 22.01 7.40
CA VAL A 320 -6.84 22.68 6.09
C VAL A 320 -7.95 22.03 5.26
N ILE A 321 -8.13 20.72 5.36
CA ILE A 321 -9.21 19.99 4.69
C ILE A 321 -10.55 20.30 5.36
N GLY A 322 -10.60 20.38 6.70
CA GLY A 322 -11.79 20.79 7.42
C GLY A 322 -12.22 22.21 7.10
N GLU A 323 -11.26 23.14 6.90
CA GLU A 323 -11.54 24.52 6.44
C GLU A 323 -12.13 24.56 5.03
N GLU A 324 -11.67 23.70 4.11
CA GLU A 324 -12.10 23.69 2.70
C GLU A 324 -13.37 22.87 2.47
N LEU A 325 -13.50 21.69 3.09
CA LEU A 325 -14.55 20.71 2.82
C LEU A 325 -15.63 20.64 3.92
N GLY A 326 -15.36 21.23 5.08
CA GLY A 326 -16.17 21.06 6.29
C GLY A 326 -15.61 19.98 7.22
N ASN A 327 -15.72 20.23 8.54
CA ASN A 327 -15.19 19.30 9.56
C ASN A 327 -15.95 17.96 9.61
N ASP A 328 -17.16 17.90 9.10
CA ASP A 328 -17.98 16.70 9.01
C ASP A 328 -17.44 15.67 8.01
N VAL A 329 -16.57 16.07 7.09
CA VAL A 329 -15.83 15.16 6.20
C VAL A 329 -14.77 14.38 6.95
N ILE A 330 -14.17 14.95 8.01
CA ILE A 330 -13.07 14.33 8.76
C ILE A 330 -13.59 13.15 9.60
N ALA A 331 -12.92 12.02 9.50
CA ALA A 331 -13.22 10.81 10.26
C ALA A 331 -11.97 10.20 10.90
N PHE A 332 -12.20 9.35 11.89
CA PHE A 332 -11.16 8.61 12.61
C PHE A 332 -11.52 7.12 12.61
N PRO A 333 -11.44 6.44 11.45
CA PRO A 333 -11.68 5.00 11.38
C PRO A 333 -10.63 4.23 12.19
N GLU A 334 -10.92 2.97 12.49
CA GLU A 334 -9.87 2.07 12.97
C GLU A 334 -8.80 1.89 11.89
N PRO A 335 -7.51 1.76 12.28
CA PRO A 335 -6.43 1.50 11.35
C PRO A 335 -6.65 0.20 10.57
N TRP A 336 -6.30 0.19 9.30
CA TRP A 336 -6.52 -0.96 8.42
C TRP A 336 -5.35 -1.95 8.48
N MET A 337 -5.66 -3.26 8.60
CA MET A 337 -4.65 -4.33 8.71
C MET A 337 -4.05 -4.77 7.36
N ALA A 338 -4.32 -4.06 6.26
CA ALA A 338 -3.62 -4.21 4.98
C ALA A 338 -2.25 -3.52 5.01
N SER A 339 -1.35 -3.93 4.11
CA SER A 339 -0.04 -3.29 3.91
C SER A 339 -0.06 -2.48 2.61
N GLU A 340 0.87 -1.52 2.49
CA GLU A 340 0.90 -0.55 1.39
C GLU A 340 2.33 -0.05 1.17
N SER A 341 2.76 0.06 -0.11
CA SER A 341 4.09 0.49 -0.51
C SER A 341 4.41 1.94 -0.12
N PHE A 342 3.38 2.80 0.01
CA PHE A 342 3.50 4.20 0.44
C PHE A 342 4.24 4.34 1.77
N SER A 343 4.26 3.31 2.60
CA SER A 343 5.03 3.24 3.84
C SER A 343 6.52 3.54 3.64
N GLN A 344 7.09 3.21 2.48
CA GLN A 344 8.48 3.48 2.15
C GLN A 344 8.71 4.98 1.87
N LEU A 345 7.74 5.65 1.23
CA LEU A 345 7.76 7.11 1.08
C LEU A 345 7.68 7.81 2.44
N GLN A 346 6.78 7.33 3.33
CA GLN A 346 6.64 7.90 4.68
C GLN A 346 7.83 7.60 5.60
N LYS A 347 8.57 6.53 5.36
CA LYS A 347 9.85 6.29 6.08
C LYS A 347 10.89 7.35 5.73
N LEU A 348 10.93 7.79 4.48
CA LEU A 348 11.89 8.80 4.01
C LEU A 348 11.45 10.23 4.33
N TRP A 349 10.17 10.52 4.14
CA TRP A 349 9.61 11.87 4.24
C TRP A 349 8.31 11.88 5.04
N PRO A 350 8.17 12.76 6.04
CA PRO A 350 6.92 12.90 6.80
C PRO A 350 5.74 13.21 5.89
N GLY A 351 4.58 12.63 6.17
CA GLY A 351 3.42 12.89 5.33
C GLY A 351 2.15 12.24 5.82
N VAL A 352 1.16 12.22 4.96
CA VAL A 352 -0.19 11.73 5.25
C VAL A 352 -0.65 10.74 4.20
N PHE A 353 -1.20 9.64 4.65
CA PHE A 353 -1.99 8.71 3.87
C PHE A 353 -3.43 8.77 4.36
N ALA A 354 -4.32 9.28 3.51
CA ALA A 354 -5.73 9.45 3.82
C ALA A 354 -6.53 8.21 3.42
N LEU A 355 -7.56 7.86 4.18
CA LEU A 355 -8.53 6.82 3.82
C LEU A 355 -9.84 7.50 3.38
N LEU A 356 -10.17 7.46 2.09
CA LEU A 356 -11.41 8.04 1.56
C LEU A 356 -12.51 6.99 1.53
N GLY A 357 -13.55 7.19 2.33
CA GLY A 357 -14.69 6.29 2.45
C GLY A 357 -15.49 6.16 1.15
N ILE A 358 -15.80 4.92 0.79
CA ILE A 358 -16.59 4.55 -0.40
C ILE A 358 -17.81 3.71 -0.05
N ASN A 359 -18.04 3.40 1.23
CA ASN A 359 -19.16 2.54 1.63
C ASN A 359 -20.48 3.30 1.52
N ASN A 360 -21.24 2.98 0.46
CA ASN A 360 -22.56 3.50 0.20
C ASN A 360 -23.50 2.33 -0.17
N PRO A 361 -24.27 1.81 0.79
CA PRO A 361 -25.17 0.69 0.56
C PRO A 361 -26.22 0.94 -0.54
N GLU A 362 -26.67 2.18 -0.72
CA GLU A 362 -27.67 2.53 -1.75
C GLU A 362 -27.11 2.38 -3.17
N LYS A 363 -25.78 2.56 -3.34
CA LYS A 363 -25.07 2.38 -4.60
C LYS A 363 -24.43 1.00 -4.74
N GLY A 364 -24.56 0.15 -3.72
CA GLY A 364 -23.97 -1.18 -3.70
C GLY A 364 -22.44 -1.21 -3.53
N THR A 365 -21.84 -0.11 -3.10
CA THR A 365 -20.42 -0.05 -2.75
C THR A 365 -20.19 -0.40 -1.29
N GLY A 366 -18.98 -0.85 -0.91
CA GLY A 366 -18.68 -1.30 0.45
C GLY A 366 -18.36 -2.79 0.58
N ALA A 367 -18.36 -3.56 -0.54
CA ALA A 367 -17.72 -4.87 -0.55
C ALA A 367 -16.24 -4.73 -0.20
N ALA A 368 -15.69 -5.71 0.52
CA ALA A 368 -14.29 -5.71 0.91
C ALA A 368 -13.36 -5.62 -0.32
N HIS A 369 -12.19 -5.03 -0.12
CA HIS A 369 -11.13 -5.03 -1.14
C HIS A 369 -10.74 -6.45 -1.55
N HIS A 370 -10.23 -6.61 -2.79
CA HIS A 370 -9.87 -7.89 -3.42
C HIS A 370 -11.04 -8.86 -3.58
N ASN A 371 -12.28 -8.32 -3.59
CA ASN A 371 -13.52 -9.09 -3.73
C ASN A 371 -14.17 -8.80 -5.09
N GLU A 372 -14.78 -9.81 -5.69
CA GLU A 372 -15.45 -9.74 -7.00
C GLU A 372 -16.62 -8.75 -7.07
N TYR A 373 -17.19 -8.38 -5.90
CA TYR A 373 -18.27 -7.39 -5.76
C TYR A 373 -17.76 -5.98 -5.42
N PHE A 374 -16.45 -5.79 -5.26
CA PHE A 374 -15.86 -4.48 -4.93
C PHE A 374 -16.25 -3.44 -5.99
N ASP A 375 -16.71 -2.27 -5.56
CA ASP A 375 -17.07 -1.14 -6.42
C ASP A 375 -16.90 0.18 -5.68
N LEU A 376 -16.85 1.28 -6.42
CA LEU A 376 -16.55 2.62 -5.92
C LEU A 376 -17.77 3.55 -6.01
N ASP A 377 -17.98 4.34 -4.95
CA ASP A 377 -18.87 5.50 -5.04
C ASP A 377 -18.11 6.66 -5.73
N GLU A 378 -18.40 6.86 -7.03
CA GLU A 378 -17.73 7.88 -7.86
C GLU A 378 -18.00 9.33 -7.38
N ASP A 379 -19.03 9.55 -6.56
CA ASP A 379 -19.33 10.89 -6.00
C ASP A 379 -18.29 11.39 -5.02
N VAL A 380 -17.44 10.50 -4.47
CA VAL A 380 -16.39 10.90 -3.49
C VAL A 380 -15.13 11.43 -4.16
N PHE A 381 -14.91 11.21 -5.45
CA PHE A 381 -13.65 11.56 -6.12
C PHE A 381 -13.33 13.06 -6.03
N LYS A 382 -14.35 13.93 -6.12
CA LYS A 382 -14.17 15.37 -5.88
C LYS A 382 -13.59 15.71 -4.51
N LEU A 383 -13.87 14.88 -3.48
CA LEU A 383 -13.29 15.07 -2.14
C LEU A 383 -11.82 14.66 -2.11
N GLY A 384 -11.49 13.55 -2.78
CA GLY A 384 -10.09 13.09 -2.90
C GLY A 384 -9.24 14.09 -3.66
N VAL A 385 -9.72 14.60 -4.80
CA VAL A 385 -9.07 15.66 -5.58
C VAL A 385 -8.89 16.93 -4.75
N ALA A 386 -9.97 17.39 -4.11
CA ALA A 386 -9.91 18.61 -3.29
C ALA A 386 -8.96 18.45 -2.09
N GLY A 387 -8.96 17.27 -1.45
CA GLY A 387 -8.04 16.97 -0.34
C GLY A 387 -6.57 17.04 -0.76
N ALA A 388 -6.21 16.41 -1.87
CA ALA A 388 -4.84 16.42 -2.39
C ALA A 388 -4.37 17.84 -2.78
N VAL A 389 -5.20 18.58 -3.53
CA VAL A 389 -4.89 19.96 -3.96
C VAL A 389 -4.80 20.90 -2.75
N THR A 390 -5.75 20.81 -1.81
CA THR A 390 -5.76 21.63 -0.59
C THR A 390 -4.52 21.37 0.26
N TYR A 391 -4.20 20.10 0.52
CA TYR A 391 -3.01 19.75 1.29
C TYR A 391 -1.75 20.30 0.64
N ALA A 392 -1.57 20.08 -0.67
CA ALA A 392 -0.39 20.51 -1.40
C ALA A 392 -0.20 22.05 -1.35
N LEU A 393 -1.20 22.81 -1.76
CA LEU A 393 -1.09 24.27 -1.83
C LEU A 393 -0.93 24.90 -0.44
N ARG A 394 -1.71 24.44 0.55
CA ARG A 394 -1.64 24.97 1.91
C ARG A 394 -0.35 24.58 2.63
N PHE A 395 0.26 23.40 2.29
CA PHE A 395 1.56 23.02 2.83
C PHE A 395 2.69 23.88 2.26
N LEU A 396 2.67 24.16 0.96
CA LEU A 396 3.67 25.04 0.31
C LEU A 396 3.69 26.44 0.93
N ASP A 397 2.52 26.97 1.27
CA ASP A 397 2.37 28.30 1.91
C ASP A 397 2.57 28.27 3.43
N GLY A 398 2.32 27.13 4.05
CA GLY A 398 2.28 26.97 5.50
C GLY A 398 3.64 27.03 6.20
N ASP A 399 3.62 27.00 7.52
CA ASP A 399 4.81 27.03 8.39
C ASP A 399 5.18 25.65 8.95
N VAL A 400 4.54 24.58 8.47
CA VAL A 400 4.89 23.21 8.91
C VAL A 400 6.32 22.91 8.48
N ASP A 401 7.19 22.65 9.45
CA ASP A 401 8.58 22.26 9.23
C ASP A 401 8.72 20.75 9.49
N THR A 402 9.09 20.01 8.47
CA THR A 402 9.29 18.56 8.52
C THR A 402 10.78 18.17 8.54
N SER A 403 11.69 19.13 8.45
CA SER A 403 13.14 18.88 8.26
C SER A 403 13.78 18.02 9.35
N SER A 404 13.36 18.19 10.60
CA SER A 404 13.86 17.41 11.74
C SER A 404 13.32 15.98 11.78
N ARG A 405 12.21 15.70 11.10
CA ARG A 405 11.53 14.41 11.06
C ARG A 405 11.82 13.60 9.81
N GLN A 406 12.48 14.19 8.81
CA GLN A 406 12.97 13.46 7.65
C GLN A 406 14.00 12.42 8.07
N TRP A 407 13.92 11.24 7.47
CA TRP A 407 14.92 10.20 7.73
C TRP A 407 16.31 10.64 7.27
N LYS A 408 17.32 10.29 8.06
CA LYS A 408 18.71 10.76 7.80
C LYS A 408 19.52 9.80 6.92
N GLY A 409 18.99 8.60 6.65
CA GLY A 409 19.61 7.63 5.76
C GLY A 409 19.36 7.95 4.28
N SER A 410 20.05 7.23 3.41
CA SER A 410 19.82 7.25 1.96
C SER A 410 18.74 6.25 1.56
N VAL A 411 18.26 6.32 0.30
CA VAL A 411 17.36 5.31 -0.27
C VAL A 411 18.02 3.91 -0.25
N ARG A 412 19.33 3.83 -0.46
CA ARG A 412 20.08 2.56 -0.37
C ARG A 412 20.09 2.00 1.06
N ASP A 413 20.17 2.87 2.08
CA ASP A 413 20.07 2.44 3.49
C ASP A 413 18.67 1.93 3.80
N LEU A 414 17.61 2.55 3.22
CA LEU A 414 16.24 2.06 3.32
C LEU A 414 16.10 0.62 2.81
N PHE A 415 16.60 0.34 1.63
CA PHE A 415 16.56 -1.01 1.07
C PHE A 415 17.38 -2.01 1.89
N THR A 416 18.51 -1.59 2.40
CA THR A 416 19.34 -2.41 3.32
C THR A 416 18.58 -2.72 4.62
N GLU A 417 17.87 -1.72 5.19
CA GLU A 417 17.04 -1.92 6.38
C GLU A 417 15.86 -2.88 6.11
N LEU A 418 15.33 -2.89 4.89
CA LEU A 418 14.31 -3.85 4.43
C LEU A 418 14.89 -5.25 4.13
N GLY A 419 16.17 -5.48 4.33
CA GLY A 419 16.83 -6.77 4.10
C GLY A 419 17.14 -7.08 2.63
N VAL A 420 17.05 -6.07 1.75
CA VAL A 420 17.37 -6.23 0.32
C VAL A 420 18.88 -6.37 0.15
N LYS A 421 19.31 -7.38 -0.61
CA LYS A 421 20.72 -7.63 -0.86
C LYS A 421 21.35 -6.55 -1.76
N PRO A 422 22.63 -6.23 -1.58
CA PRO A 422 23.31 -5.17 -2.34
C PRO A 422 23.18 -5.32 -3.87
N GLU A 423 23.31 -6.53 -4.40
CA GLU A 423 23.19 -6.81 -5.83
C GLU A 423 21.79 -6.55 -6.38
N VAL A 424 20.74 -6.73 -5.55
CA VAL A 424 19.36 -6.41 -5.91
C VAL A 424 19.15 -4.91 -5.86
N ILE A 425 19.69 -4.22 -4.85
CA ILE A 425 19.67 -2.75 -4.77
C ILE A 425 20.30 -2.15 -6.03
N ASP A 426 21.49 -2.64 -6.44
CA ASP A 426 22.15 -2.18 -7.66
C ASP A 426 21.32 -2.43 -8.93
N SER A 427 20.53 -3.52 -8.95
CA SER A 427 19.63 -3.78 -10.08
C SER A 427 18.49 -2.75 -10.18
N TYR A 428 17.98 -2.21 -9.08
CA TYR A 428 16.98 -1.14 -9.11
C TYR A 428 17.51 0.12 -9.78
N TYR A 429 18.73 0.56 -9.41
CA TYR A 429 19.37 1.73 -10.03
C TYR A 429 19.76 1.48 -11.49
N LYS A 430 20.03 0.24 -11.89
CA LYS A 430 20.28 -0.09 -13.28
C LYS A 430 18.99 -0.08 -14.12
N ALA A 431 17.91 -0.65 -13.59
CA ALA A 431 16.64 -0.79 -14.29
C ALA A 431 16.03 0.55 -14.72
N ILE A 432 16.26 1.63 -14.00
CA ILE A 432 15.74 2.96 -14.37
C ILE A 432 16.39 3.57 -15.61
N HIS A 433 17.42 2.94 -16.17
CA HIS A 433 18.11 3.35 -17.40
C HIS A 433 17.83 2.42 -18.60
N GLU A 434 17.01 1.39 -18.42
CA GLU A 434 16.59 0.46 -19.48
C GLU A 434 15.41 1.02 -20.28
#